data_2f283af0799313455f90a0785023e806
#
_entry.id   2f283af0799313455f90a0785023e806
#
_cell.length_a   1.000
_cell.length_b   1.000
_cell.length_c   1.000
_cell.angle_alpha   90.00
_cell.angle_beta   90.00
_cell.angle_gamma   90.00
#
_symmetry.space_group_name_H-M   'P 1'
#
loop_
_entity.id
_entity.type
_entity.pdbx_description
1 polymer ?
#
loop_
_entity_poly.entity_id
_entity_poly.type
_entity_poly.pdbx_seq_one_letter_code
_entity_poly.pdbx_strand_id
1 'polypeptide(L)'
;VGGDKFDDAIINYIRRNYGMLIGEPTAEMIKKNIGSAFPGSEVKEMEVKGRNLSEGVPRSFTISSNEILEALTEPLNQIVSEVKNALEQTPPELGADIAERGMMLTGGGALLRDLDRLLAEETGLPVLVAEDPLTCVVRGCGMALERMERLGSIFTTTPPTPTADAWSSTRASCRASSPARRRWTNPACWAR
;
A
#
# COMPACT_ATOMS: atom_id res chain seq x y z
N VAL A 1 -3.34 -4.26 2.08
CA VAL A 1 -3.07 -3.18 3.04
C VAL A 1 -2.09 -2.22 2.40
N GLY A 2 -2.34 -0.93 2.46
CA GLY A 2 -1.50 0.13 1.90
C GLY A 2 -1.40 1.33 2.84
N GLY A 3 -0.76 2.43 2.37
CA GLY A 3 -0.56 3.65 3.13
C GLY A 3 -1.83 4.23 3.73
N ASP A 4 -2.92 4.23 2.97
CA ASP A 4 -4.22 4.77 3.38
C ASP A 4 -4.81 4.01 4.58
N LYS A 5 -4.59 2.68 4.65
CA LYS A 5 -5.02 1.88 5.80
C LYS A 5 -4.28 2.23 7.09
N PHE A 6 -3.01 2.60 6.98
CA PHE A 6 -2.26 3.12 8.11
C PHE A 6 -2.78 4.48 8.56
N ASP A 7 -3.10 5.36 7.62
CA ASP A 7 -3.68 6.68 7.92
C ASP A 7 -5.04 6.56 8.58
N ASP A 8 -5.92 5.70 8.07
CA ASP A 8 -7.21 5.37 8.69
C ASP A 8 -7.05 4.83 10.13
N ALA A 9 -6.07 3.94 10.36
CA ALA A 9 -5.81 3.39 11.68
C ALA A 9 -5.37 4.48 12.68
N ILE A 10 -4.48 5.39 12.26
CA ILE A 10 -4.04 6.53 13.07
C ILE A 10 -5.22 7.47 13.38
N ILE A 11 -6.02 7.82 12.38
CA ILE A 11 -7.20 8.69 12.56
C ILE A 11 -8.17 8.07 13.57
N ASN A 12 -8.46 6.78 13.42
CA ASN A 12 -9.36 6.06 14.32
C ASN A 12 -8.81 5.95 15.74
N TYR A 13 -7.51 5.72 15.89
CA TYR A 13 -6.84 5.68 17.20
C TYR A 13 -6.95 7.01 17.93
N ILE A 14 -6.59 8.11 17.26
CA ILE A 14 -6.65 9.47 17.81
C ILE A 14 -8.09 9.85 18.14
N ARG A 15 -9.05 9.47 17.31
CA ARG A 15 -10.47 9.70 17.56
C ARG A 15 -10.96 8.99 18.81
N ARG A 16 -10.53 7.76 19.04
CA ARG A 16 -10.96 6.94 20.19
C ARG A 16 -10.29 7.38 21.50
N ASN A 17 -8.98 7.59 21.47
CA ASN A 17 -8.19 7.82 22.69
C ASN A 17 -8.14 9.29 23.09
N TYR A 18 -8.12 10.20 22.15
CA TYR A 18 -7.99 11.64 22.40
C TYR A 18 -9.30 12.42 22.17
N GLY A 19 -10.33 11.79 21.59
CA GLY A 19 -11.55 12.50 21.19
C GLY A 19 -11.32 13.60 20.16
N MET A 20 -10.24 13.48 19.38
CA MET A 20 -9.80 14.47 18.41
C MET A 20 -10.03 14.00 17.00
N LEU A 21 -10.43 14.89 16.12
CA LEU A 21 -10.54 14.65 14.69
C LEU A 21 -9.37 15.29 13.95
N ILE A 22 -8.63 14.49 13.22
CA ILE A 22 -7.55 14.94 12.31
C ILE A 22 -7.88 14.54 10.88
N GLY A 23 -7.27 15.22 9.91
CA GLY A 23 -7.40 14.90 8.49
C GLY A 23 -6.32 13.89 8.02
N GLU A 24 -6.56 13.28 6.85
CA GLU A 24 -5.61 12.36 6.20
C GLU A 24 -4.20 12.95 6.05
N PRO A 25 -4.01 14.22 5.60
CA PRO A 25 -2.66 14.79 5.48
C PRO A 25 -1.93 14.87 6.82
N THR A 26 -2.66 15.09 7.92
CA THR A 26 -2.08 15.11 9.26
C THR A 26 -1.69 13.71 9.72
N ALA A 27 -2.51 12.70 9.44
CA ALA A 27 -2.20 11.30 9.74
C ALA A 27 -0.98 10.83 8.95
N GLU A 28 -0.87 11.16 7.67
CA GLU A 28 0.30 10.87 6.85
C GLU A 28 1.57 11.53 7.39
N MET A 29 1.48 12.78 7.83
CA MET A 29 2.59 13.50 8.45
C MET A 29 3.04 12.81 9.75
N ILE A 30 2.12 12.39 10.61
CA ILE A 30 2.41 11.64 11.83
C ILE A 30 3.11 10.32 11.47
N LYS A 31 2.55 9.55 10.55
CA LYS A 31 3.12 8.28 10.08
C LYS A 31 4.57 8.44 9.59
N LYS A 32 4.85 9.47 8.79
CA LYS A 32 6.19 9.72 8.24
C LYS A 32 7.20 10.16 9.29
N ASN A 33 6.78 10.96 10.28
CA ASN A 33 7.70 11.54 11.25
C ASN A 33 7.99 10.64 12.46
N ILE A 34 6.94 10.02 13.01
CA ILE A 34 7.02 9.24 14.24
C ILE A 34 6.54 7.80 14.12
N GLY A 35 6.01 7.40 12.92
CA GLY A 35 5.58 6.02 12.68
C GLY A 35 6.72 5.03 12.83
N SER A 36 6.48 3.93 13.54
CA SER A 36 7.39 2.80 13.68
C SER A 36 6.58 1.51 13.64
N ALA A 37 7.18 0.47 13.04
CA ALA A 37 6.57 -0.85 12.95
C ALA A 37 7.04 -1.80 14.06
N PHE A 38 8.09 -1.45 14.81
CA PHE A 38 8.70 -2.33 15.80
C PHE A 38 8.84 -1.67 17.18
N PRO A 39 8.56 -2.39 18.27
CA PRO A 39 8.77 -1.89 19.61
C PRO A 39 10.27 -1.77 19.94
N GLY A 40 10.64 -0.79 20.78
CA GLY A 40 12.02 -0.58 21.19
C GLY A 40 12.82 0.36 20.30
N SER A 41 12.21 0.95 19.27
CA SER A 41 12.75 2.10 18.56
C SER A 41 12.78 3.33 19.47
N GLU A 42 13.65 4.29 19.14
CA GLU A 42 13.70 5.58 19.84
C GLU A 42 12.32 6.22 19.91
N VAL A 43 11.88 6.53 21.13
CA VAL A 43 10.58 7.17 21.36
C VAL A 43 10.66 8.60 20.87
N LYS A 44 9.83 8.94 19.92
CA LYS A 44 9.66 10.29 19.39
C LYS A 44 8.28 10.79 19.75
N GLU A 45 8.22 12.07 20.10
CA GLU A 45 6.98 12.76 20.39
C GLU A 45 6.75 13.86 19.36
N MET A 46 5.49 14.12 19.06
CA MET A 46 5.10 15.15 18.13
C MET A 46 3.84 15.87 18.60
N GLU A 47 3.85 17.19 18.53
CA GLU A 47 2.67 18.00 18.77
C GLU A 47 1.83 18.06 17.48
N VAL A 48 0.55 17.73 17.62
CA VAL A 48 -0.41 17.68 16.53
C VAL A 48 -1.62 18.55 16.84
N LYS A 49 -2.17 19.19 15.83
CA LYS A 49 -3.41 19.98 15.95
C LYS A 49 -4.58 19.20 15.36
N GLY A 50 -5.66 19.11 16.13
CA GLY A 50 -6.90 18.49 15.71
C GLY A 50 -8.11 19.23 16.24
N ARG A 51 -9.29 18.89 15.76
CA ARG A 51 -10.55 19.45 16.28
C ARG A 51 -11.08 18.54 17.38
N ASN A 52 -11.27 19.09 18.57
CA ASN A 52 -11.91 18.39 19.67
C ASN A 52 -13.38 18.10 19.33
N LEU A 53 -13.79 16.84 19.43
CA LEU A 53 -15.15 16.41 19.06
C LEU A 53 -16.22 16.87 20.04
N SER A 54 -15.88 17.05 21.32
CA SER A 54 -16.84 17.51 22.34
C SER A 54 -17.06 19.01 22.32
N GLU A 55 -15.99 19.78 22.06
CA GLU A 55 -16.04 21.25 22.12
C GLU A 55 -16.16 21.90 20.72
N GLY A 56 -15.81 21.14 19.67
CA GLY A 56 -15.83 21.62 18.29
C GLY A 56 -14.68 22.57 17.93
N VAL A 57 -13.80 22.91 18.87
CA VAL A 57 -12.69 23.84 18.68
C VAL A 57 -11.38 23.15 18.38
N PRO A 58 -10.45 23.78 17.61
CA PRO A 58 -9.11 23.25 17.41
C PRO A 58 -8.32 23.26 18.72
N ARG A 59 -7.63 22.14 19.00
CA ARG A 59 -6.68 22.01 20.12
C ARG A 59 -5.42 21.29 19.68
N SER A 60 -4.31 21.55 20.36
CA SER A 60 -3.07 20.80 20.22
C SER A 60 -3.01 19.66 21.25
N PHE A 61 -2.40 18.56 20.87
CA PHE A 61 -2.09 17.44 21.75
C PHE A 61 -0.77 16.80 21.31
N THR A 62 -0.08 16.15 22.24
CA THR A 62 1.17 15.45 21.98
C THR A 62 0.88 13.97 21.82
N ILE A 63 1.48 13.34 20.82
CA ILE A 63 1.38 11.92 20.55
C ILE A 63 2.78 11.31 20.44
N SER A 64 2.96 10.10 20.94
CA SER A 64 4.23 9.37 20.97
C SER A 64 4.28 8.29 19.89
N SER A 65 5.50 7.88 19.51
CA SER A 65 5.71 6.78 18.55
C SER A 65 5.16 5.44 19.06
N ASN A 66 5.11 5.22 20.38
CA ASN A 66 4.54 3.99 20.95
C ASN A 66 3.03 3.90 20.75
N GLU A 67 2.34 5.01 20.86
CA GLU A 67 0.89 5.08 20.60
C GLU A 67 0.58 4.88 19.11
N ILE A 68 1.44 5.39 18.23
CA ILE A 68 1.32 5.13 16.80
C ILE A 68 1.59 3.66 16.47
N LEU A 69 2.58 3.04 17.11
CA LEU A 69 2.82 1.59 16.97
C LEU A 69 1.57 0.78 17.36
N GLU A 70 0.94 1.12 18.48
CA GLU A 70 -0.30 0.48 18.92
C GLU A 70 -1.42 0.65 17.87
N ALA A 71 -1.56 1.85 17.32
CA ALA A 71 -2.53 2.13 16.25
C ALA A 71 -2.27 1.30 14.98
N LEU A 72 -1.00 1.08 14.64
CA LEU A 72 -0.57 0.37 13.43
C LEU A 72 -0.51 -1.15 13.60
N THR A 73 -0.66 -1.68 14.81
CA THR A 73 -0.51 -3.12 15.10
C THR A 73 -1.43 -3.99 14.24
N GLU A 74 -2.69 -3.60 14.08
CA GLU A 74 -3.66 -4.38 13.30
C GLU A 74 -3.28 -4.44 11.80
N PRO A 75 -3.07 -3.33 11.09
CA PRO A 75 -2.66 -3.38 9.69
C PRO A 75 -1.26 -4.01 9.48
N LEU A 76 -0.34 -3.88 10.43
CA LEU A 76 0.97 -4.55 10.38
C LEU A 76 0.81 -6.08 10.46
N ASN A 77 -0.01 -6.58 11.38
CA ASN A 77 -0.28 -8.01 11.49
C ASN A 77 -0.96 -8.58 10.24
N GLN A 78 -1.81 -7.80 9.56
CA GLN A 78 -2.38 -8.21 8.28
C GLN A 78 -1.29 -8.37 7.22
N ILE A 79 -0.33 -7.43 7.14
CA ILE A 79 0.80 -7.54 6.19
C ILE A 79 1.63 -8.78 6.49
N VAL A 80 2.00 -9.00 7.75
CA VAL A 80 2.77 -10.18 8.18
C VAL A 80 2.05 -11.48 7.79
N SER A 81 0.75 -11.56 8.06
CA SER A 81 -0.06 -12.73 7.70
C SER A 81 -0.07 -12.99 6.19
N GLU A 82 -0.26 -11.96 5.37
CA GLU A 82 -0.26 -12.11 3.91
C GLU A 82 1.13 -12.48 3.35
N VAL A 83 2.20 -11.98 3.95
CA VAL A 83 3.56 -12.39 3.59
C VAL A 83 3.79 -13.87 3.92
N LYS A 84 3.37 -14.32 5.11
CA LYS A 84 3.45 -15.74 5.50
C LYS A 84 2.63 -16.62 4.54
N ASN A 85 1.41 -16.23 4.21
CA ASN A 85 0.56 -16.94 3.25
C ASN A 85 1.23 -17.04 1.86
N ALA A 86 1.86 -15.96 1.40
CA ALA A 86 2.57 -15.96 0.12
C ALA A 86 3.78 -16.90 0.13
N LEU A 87 4.52 -16.95 1.24
CA LEU A 87 5.65 -17.86 1.41
C LEU A 87 5.20 -19.34 1.44
N GLU A 88 4.09 -19.64 2.10
CA GLU A 88 3.49 -20.99 2.13
C GLU A 88 3.05 -21.47 0.73
N GLN A 89 2.57 -20.56 -0.13
CA GLN A 89 2.18 -20.88 -1.50
C GLN A 89 3.34 -20.93 -2.48
N THR A 90 4.54 -20.56 -2.04
CA THR A 90 5.73 -20.53 -2.89
C THR A 90 6.26 -21.96 -3.12
N PRO A 91 6.60 -22.34 -4.36
CA PRO A 91 7.23 -23.62 -4.65
C PRO A 91 8.53 -23.84 -3.85
N PRO A 92 8.84 -25.08 -3.42
CA PRO A 92 9.99 -25.36 -2.55
C PRO A 92 11.33 -24.89 -3.12
N GLU A 93 11.51 -24.95 -4.44
CA GLU A 93 12.74 -24.52 -5.12
C GLU A 93 12.97 -23.00 -4.95
N LEU A 94 11.91 -22.20 -5.11
CA LEU A 94 11.97 -20.76 -4.88
C LEU A 94 12.06 -20.44 -3.39
N GLY A 95 11.47 -21.26 -2.53
CA GLY A 95 11.57 -21.12 -1.08
C GLY A 95 13.03 -21.21 -0.60
N ALA A 96 13.82 -22.10 -1.18
CA ALA A 96 15.26 -22.22 -0.88
C ALA A 96 16.02 -20.94 -1.29
N ASP A 97 15.76 -20.40 -2.47
CA ASP A 97 16.37 -19.15 -2.94
C ASP A 97 15.99 -17.95 -2.04
N ILE A 98 14.74 -17.89 -1.60
CA ILE A 98 14.26 -16.83 -0.70
C ILE A 98 14.93 -16.94 0.68
N ALA A 99 15.14 -18.16 1.17
CA ALA A 99 15.83 -18.38 2.45
C ALA A 99 17.29 -17.90 2.41
N GLU A 100 17.97 -18.05 1.26
CA GLU A 100 19.35 -17.62 1.08
C GLU A 100 19.47 -16.12 0.78
N ARG A 101 18.65 -15.60 -0.14
CA ARG A 101 18.75 -14.22 -0.65
C ARG A 101 17.91 -13.22 0.12
N GLY A 102 16.86 -13.69 0.80
CA GLY A 102 15.92 -12.86 1.54
C GLY A 102 14.87 -12.19 0.66
N MET A 103 14.17 -11.24 1.27
CA MET A 103 13.11 -10.43 0.66
C MET A 103 13.56 -8.98 0.53
N MET A 104 13.14 -8.31 -0.54
CA MET A 104 13.42 -6.89 -0.74
C MET A 104 12.13 -6.08 -0.66
N LEU A 105 12.11 -5.08 0.22
CA LEU A 105 11.01 -4.15 0.38
C LEU A 105 11.15 -2.97 -0.56
N THR A 106 10.08 -2.65 -1.28
CA THR A 106 9.98 -1.51 -2.20
C THR A 106 8.68 -0.76 -2.01
N GLY A 107 8.59 0.43 -2.61
CA GLY A 107 7.40 1.28 -2.50
C GLY A 107 7.40 2.14 -1.24
N GLY A 108 6.38 3.01 -1.13
CA GLY A 108 6.27 3.97 -0.03
C GLY A 108 6.12 3.34 1.36
N GLY A 109 5.49 2.15 1.42
CA GLY A 109 5.33 1.40 2.68
C GLY A 109 6.65 0.93 3.27
N ALA A 110 7.66 0.66 2.44
CA ALA A 110 9.00 0.26 2.88
C ALA A 110 9.74 1.36 3.66
N LEU A 111 9.27 2.62 3.57
CA LEU A 111 9.82 3.74 4.32
C LEU A 111 9.31 3.83 5.77
N LEU A 112 8.33 3.00 6.15
CA LEU A 112 7.92 2.91 7.54
C LEU A 112 9.07 2.35 8.37
N ARG A 113 9.44 3.08 9.42
CA ARG A 113 10.62 2.74 10.24
C ARG A 113 10.47 1.35 10.87
N ASP A 114 11.54 0.56 10.80
CA ASP A 114 11.65 -0.79 11.38
C ASP A 114 10.65 -1.84 10.83
N LEU A 115 10.04 -1.60 9.66
CA LEU A 115 9.17 -2.58 9.01
C LEU A 115 9.96 -3.81 8.52
N ASP A 116 11.17 -3.60 8.02
CA ASP A 116 12.11 -4.65 7.64
C ASP A 116 12.45 -5.55 8.82
N ARG A 117 12.69 -4.94 9.99
CA ARG A 117 12.98 -5.65 11.23
C ARG A 117 11.79 -6.47 11.72
N LEU A 118 10.58 -5.91 11.69
CA LEU A 118 9.36 -6.63 12.03
C LEU A 118 9.18 -7.88 11.14
N LEU A 119 9.30 -7.70 9.84
CA LEU A 119 9.13 -8.79 8.88
C LEU A 119 10.25 -9.84 9.03
N ALA A 120 11.49 -9.43 9.26
CA ALA A 120 12.61 -10.35 9.48
C ALA A 120 12.39 -11.21 10.74
N GLU A 121 11.89 -10.62 11.83
CA GLU A 121 11.61 -11.35 13.08
C GLU A 121 10.43 -12.32 12.91
N GLU A 122 9.37 -11.89 12.24
CA GLU A 122 8.15 -12.68 12.06
C GLU A 122 8.27 -13.82 11.03
N THR A 123 9.13 -13.67 10.03
CA THR A 123 9.34 -14.68 8.97
C THR A 123 10.61 -15.50 9.16
N GLY A 124 11.56 -15.03 9.96
CA GLY A 124 12.88 -15.64 10.11
C GLY A 124 13.78 -15.49 8.86
N LEU A 125 13.40 -14.64 7.91
CA LEU A 125 14.12 -14.43 6.65
C LEU A 125 14.85 -13.07 6.65
N PRO A 126 15.98 -12.95 5.93
CA PRO A 126 16.60 -11.67 5.71
C PRO A 126 15.67 -10.74 4.95
N VAL A 127 15.48 -9.50 5.43
CA VAL A 127 14.65 -8.49 4.78
C VAL A 127 15.47 -7.23 4.58
N LEU A 128 15.51 -6.73 3.35
CA LEU A 128 16.29 -5.56 2.95
C LEU A 128 15.36 -4.50 2.36
N VAL A 129 15.59 -3.25 2.72
CA VAL A 129 14.93 -2.11 2.07
C VAL A 129 15.77 -1.67 0.88
N ALA A 130 15.14 -1.45 -0.27
CA ALA A 130 15.84 -0.97 -1.47
C ALA A 130 16.39 0.45 -1.24
N GLU A 131 17.49 0.80 -1.90
CA GLU A 131 18.14 2.13 -1.77
C GLU A 131 17.18 3.28 -2.08
N ASP A 132 16.33 3.13 -3.09
CA ASP A 132 15.31 4.13 -3.45
C ASP A 132 13.97 3.42 -3.69
N PRO A 133 13.24 3.07 -2.60
CA PRO A 133 12.09 2.19 -2.68
C PRO A 133 10.94 2.77 -3.51
N LEU A 134 10.84 4.10 -3.62
CA LEU A 134 9.77 4.76 -4.38
C LEU A 134 9.95 4.63 -5.89
N THR A 135 11.17 4.58 -6.38
CA THR A 135 11.47 4.57 -7.82
C THR A 135 11.82 3.20 -8.38
N CYS A 136 11.96 2.17 -7.53
CA CYS A 136 12.34 0.82 -7.93
C CYS A 136 11.50 0.26 -9.09
N VAL A 137 10.17 0.42 -9.02
CA VAL A 137 9.25 -0.10 -10.04
C VAL A 137 9.47 0.62 -11.38
N VAL A 138 9.53 1.95 -11.36
CA VAL A 138 9.74 2.75 -12.58
C VAL A 138 11.10 2.46 -13.21
N ARG A 139 12.15 2.38 -12.39
CA ARG A 139 13.49 2.02 -12.86
C ARG A 139 13.54 0.61 -13.43
N GLY A 140 12.89 -0.35 -12.77
CA GLY A 140 12.76 -1.72 -13.27
C GLY A 140 12.04 -1.80 -14.61
N CYS A 141 10.93 -1.07 -14.78
CA CYS A 141 10.23 -0.96 -16.06
C CYS A 141 11.13 -0.34 -17.15
N GLY A 142 11.85 0.73 -16.84
CA GLY A 142 12.81 1.34 -17.76
C GLY A 142 13.90 0.37 -18.21
N MET A 143 14.52 -0.32 -17.27
CA MET A 143 15.54 -1.34 -17.56
C MET A 143 14.99 -2.52 -18.39
N ALA A 144 13.73 -2.92 -18.16
CA ALA A 144 13.08 -3.96 -18.94
C ALA A 144 12.83 -3.51 -20.38
N LEU A 145 12.41 -2.27 -20.60
CA LEU A 145 12.22 -1.69 -21.93
C LEU A 145 13.55 -1.54 -22.70
N GLU A 146 14.62 -1.13 -22.05
CA GLU A 146 15.95 -1.03 -22.66
C GLU A 146 16.51 -2.42 -23.08
N ARG A 147 16.08 -3.48 -22.39
CA ARG A 147 16.53 -4.86 -22.65
C ARG A 147 15.45 -5.75 -23.28
N MET A 148 14.51 -5.15 -23.99
CA MET A 148 13.35 -5.84 -24.56
C MET A 148 13.72 -7.04 -25.44
N GLU A 149 14.83 -6.95 -26.19
CA GLU A 149 15.34 -8.05 -27.01
C GLU A 149 15.75 -9.28 -26.20
N ARG A 150 16.25 -9.08 -24.97
CA ARG A 150 16.66 -10.17 -24.06
C ARG A 150 15.50 -10.70 -23.23
N LEU A 151 14.53 -9.87 -22.93
CA LEU A 151 13.38 -10.13 -22.08
C LEU A 151 12.10 -10.40 -22.86
N GLY A 152 12.21 -10.68 -24.16
CA GLY A 152 11.06 -10.87 -25.07
C GLY A 152 10.01 -11.85 -24.56
N SER A 153 10.44 -12.90 -23.83
CA SER A 153 9.52 -13.89 -23.23
C SER A 153 8.59 -13.29 -22.14
N ILE A 154 9.00 -12.20 -21.50
CA ILE A 154 8.20 -11.53 -20.45
C ILE A 154 7.07 -10.70 -21.08
N PHE A 155 7.28 -10.20 -22.31
CA PHE A 155 6.33 -9.36 -23.02
C PHE A 155 5.39 -10.16 -23.96
N THR A 156 5.58 -11.46 -24.12
CA THR A 156 4.80 -12.32 -25.03
C THR A 156 3.50 -12.86 -24.43
N THR A 157 3.07 -12.38 -23.27
CA THR A 157 1.71 -12.66 -22.80
C THR A 157 0.74 -11.90 -23.70
N THR A 158 0.36 -12.51 -24.81
CA THR A 158 -0.76 -12.05 -25.64
C THR A 158 -1.96 -11.91 -24.69
N PRO A 159 -2.54 -10.72 -24.50
CA PRO A 159 -3.79 -10.63 -23.76
C PRO A 159 -4.77 -11.60 -24.40
N PRO A 160 -5.57 -12.35 -23.62
CA PRO A 160 -6.55 -13.27 -24.17
C PRO A 160 -7.37 -12.49 -25.20
N THR A 161 -7.32 -12.94 -26.44
CA THR A 161 -8.11 -12.34 -27.54
C THR A 161 -9.54 -12.35 -27.05
N PRO A 162 -10.22 -11.20 -26.90
CA PRO A 162 -11.60 -11.20 -26.46
C PRO A 162 -12.37 -12.04 -27.46
N THR A 163 -12.92 -13.16 -27.00
CA THR A 163 -13.76 -14.03 -27.82
C THR A 163 -14.91 -13.19 -28.37
N ALA A 164 -15.33 -13.45 -29.62
CA ALA A 164 -16.42 -12.70 -30.27
C ALA A 164 -17.67 -12.57 -29.39
N ASP A 165 -17.85 -13.50 -28.45
CA ASP A 165 -18.94 -13.53 -27.48
C ASP A 165 -18.84 -12.44 -26.39
N ALA A 166 -17.63 -11.97 -26.04
CA ALA A 166 -17.45 -10.88 -25.09
C ALA A 166 -17.97 -9.53 -25.65
N TRP A 167 -17.92 -9.35 -26.96
CA TRP A 167 -18.46 -8.17 -27.63
C TRP A 167 -19.98 -8.20 -27.81
N SER A 168 -20.60 -9.39 -27.84
CA SER A 168 -22.04 -9.51 -27.97
C SER A 168 -22.77 -9.14 -26.69
N SER A 169 -22.25 -9.53 -25.53
CA SER A 169 -22.83 -9.21 -24.21
C SER A 169 -22.75 -7.72 -23.87
N THR A 170 -21.64 -7.04 -24.26
CA THR A 170 -21.48 -5.60 -24.02
C THR A 170 -22.39 -4.75 -24.93
N ARG A 171 -22.71 -5.23 -26.16
CA ARG A 171 -23.68 -4.56 -27.05
C ARG A 171 -25.12 -4.73 -26.55
N ALA A 172 -25.45 -5.83 -25.92
CA ALA A 172 -26.78 -6.05 -25.38
C ALA A 172 -27.09 -5.12 -24.21
N SER A 173 -26.13 -4.89 -23.31
CA SER A 173 -26.31 -4.00 -22.18
C SER A 173 -26.36 -2.51 -22.55
N CYS A 174 -25.67 -2.09 -23.61
CA CYS A 174 -25.75 -0.73 -24.12
C CYS A 174 -27.05 -0.40 -24.91
N ARG A 175 -27.79 -1.41 -25.38
CA ARG A 175 -29.07 -1.16 -26.07
C ARG A 175 -30.26 -1.00 -25.12
N ALA A 176 -30.17 -1.49 -23.92
CA ALA A 176 -31.28 -1.49 -22.97
C ALA A 176 -31.46 -0.18 -22.17
N SER A 177 -30.54 0.79 -22.28
CA SER A 177 -30.55 1.99 -21.44
C SER A 177 -30.59 3.33 -22.17
N SER A 178 -31.12 3.44 -23.41
CA SER A 178 -31.25 4.75 -24.03
C SER A 178 -32.48 4.90 -24.92
N PRO A 179 -33.50 5.66 -24.47
CA PRO A 179 -34.31 6.45 -25.37
C PRO A 179 -33.81 7.90 -25.36
N ALA A 180 -33.28 8.36 -26.44
CA ALA A 180 -33.07 9.73 -26.87
C ALA A 180 -31.67 10.06 -27.35
N ARG A 181 -31.60 10.35 -28.61
CA ARG A 181 -30.45 10.91 -29.33
C ARG A 181 -29.81 12.06 -28.58
N ARG A 182 -28.56 11.84 -28.03
CA ARG A 182 -27.63 12.93 -27.75
C ARG A 182 -26.30 12.64 -28.43
N ARG A 183 -25.80 13.70 -29.12
CA ARG A 183 -24.51 13.72 -29.83
C ARG A 183 -23.37 13.21 -28.97
N TRP A 184 -22.56 12.37 -29.56
CA TRP A 184 -21.31 11.89 -29.01
C TRP A 184 -20.30 13.04 -28.85
N THR A 185 -20.19 13.59 -27.63
CA THR A 185 -19.11 14.48 -27.25
C THR A 185 -18.76 14.21 -25.78
N ASN A 186 -18.24 13.03 -25.49
CA ASN A 186 -17.66 12.80 -24.17
C ASN A 186 -16.40 11.93 -24.30
N PRO A 187 -15.20 12.51 -24.06
CA PRO A 187 -13.91 11.79 -24.16
C PRO A 187 -13.65 10.78 -23.05
N ALA A 188 -14.54 10.63 -22.06
CA ALA A 188 -14.32 9.78 -20.89
C ALA A 188 -14.58 8.28 -21.10
N CYS A 189 -14.89 7.83 -22.31
CA CYS A 189 -15.20 6.41 -22.58
C CYS A 189 -13.97 5.56 -22.99
N TRP A 190 -12.78 6.13 -23.00
CA TRP A 190 -11.54 5.44 -23.44
C TRP A 190 -10.53 5.16 -22.31
N ALA A 191 -10.90 5.40 -21.04
CA ALA A 191 -10.04 5.13 -19.91
C ALA A 191 -10.73 4.19 -18.91
N ARG A 192 -10.86 2.92 -19.27
CA ARG A 192 -10.93 1.77 -18.35
C ARG A 192 -10.50 0.51 -19.09
#